data_48b3fa1605b22ef89e69b45019de1923
#
_entry.id   48b3fa1605b22ef89e69b45019de1923
#
_cell.length_a   1.000
_cell.length_b   1.000
_cell.length_c   1.000
_cell.angle_alpha   90.00
_cell.angle_beta   90.00
_cell.angle_gamma   90.00
#
_symmetry.space_group_name_H-M   'P 1'
#
loop_
_entity.id
_entity.type
_entity.pdbx_description
1 polymer ?
#
loop_
_entity_poly.entity_id
_entity_poly.type
_entity_poly.pdbx_seq_one_letter_code
_entity_poly.pdbx_strand_id
1 'polypeptide(L)'
;MFRAQCAALCLVLAALTSCAAPGARAAVLSISPADTTVQVGATFTLRVTCDAVSDLKGMQTAWGYSATRLQLVSMTAGNVFTDGGGAWFEHMIFDVSAPADTAWLDVAKLNGTAQGPGVAAYVRFKALVPGDAPVQCTLAEMRDSDNVSLLPGCSGGIVHVAAPTAITRRSWGQLKIHAR
;
A
#
# COMPACT_ATOMS: atom_id res chain seq x y z
N MET A 1 -24.60 41.70 47.05
CA MET A 1 -25.19 40.66 46.16
C MET A 1 -24.50 40.47 44.80
N PHE A 2 -23.51 41.26 44.43
CA PHE A 2 -22.83 41.15 43.11
C PHE A 2 -21.68 40.12 43.03
N ARG A 3 -21.16 39.62 44.14
CA ARG A 3 -20.01 38.69 44.13
C ARG A 3 -20.34 37.22 43.86
N ALA A 4 -21.59 36.81 44.04
CA ALA A 4 -22.01 35.42 43.86
C ALA A 4 -22.35 35.07 42.40
N GLN A 5 -22.67 36.03 41.55
CA GLN A 5 -23.04 35.80 40.17
C GLN A 5 -21.86 35.65 39.24
N CYS A 6 -20.68 36.22 39.51
CA CYS A 6 -19.49 36.05 38.71
C CYS A 6 -18.86 34.66 38.85
N ALA A 7 -19.00 34.01 40.02
CA ALA A 7 -18.45 32.68 40.23
C ALA A 7 -19.21 31.59 39.43
N ALA A 8 -20.51 31.72 39.26
CA ALA A 8 -21.34 30.79 38.52
C ALA A 8 -21.09 30.89 36.97
N LEU A 9 -20.77 32.05 36.45
CA LEU A 9 -20.53 32.28 35.05
C LEU A 9 -19.15 31.69 34.62
N CYS A 10 -18.14 31.77 35.45
CA CYS A 10 -16.82 31.16 35.17
C CYS A 10 -16.84 29.63 35.17
N LEU A 11 -17.70 28.98 35.95
CA LEU A 11 -17.81 27.52 36.01
C LEU A 11 -18.50 26.94 34.75
N VAL A 12 -19.42 27.66 34.16
CA VAL A 12 -20.08 27.23 32.90
C VAL A 12 -19.17 27.37 31.69
N LEU A 13 -18.29 28.38 31.64
CA LEU A 13 -17.33 28.56 30.54
C LEU A 13 -16.22 27.51 30.59
N ALA A 14 -15.85 26.95 31.74
CA ALA A 14 -14.80 25.93 31.86
C ALA A 14 -15.26 24.54 31.40
N ALA A 15 -16.58 24.28 31.31
CA ALA A 15 -17.12 22.99 30.92
C ALA A 15 -17.24 22.81 29.38
N LEU A 16 -17.02 23.87 28.60
CA LEU A 16 -17.19 23.86 27.14
C LEU A 16 -15.88 23.58 26.37
N THR A 17 -14.74 23.42 27.04
CA THR A 17 -13.43 23.31 26.35
C THR A 17 -12.87 21.90 26.27
N SER A 18 -13.60 20.82 26.58
CA SER A 18 -13.10 19.45 26.58
C SER A 18 -13.78 18.54 25.56
N CYS A 19 -14.26 19.06 24.45
CA CYS A 19 -14.51 18.21 23.29
C CYS A 19 -13.23 18.14 22.44
N ALA A 20 -12.21 17.41 22.94
CA ALA A 20 -11.11 17.00 22.10
C ALA A 20 -11.73 16.10 21.02
N ALA A 21 -11.89 16.62 19.82
CA ALA A 21 -12.18 15.79 18.65
C ALA A 21 -11.14 14.67 18.63
N PRO A 22 -11.55 13.41 18.48
CA PRO A 22 -10.58 12.32 18.29
C PRO A 22 -9.73 12.73 17.11
N GLY A 23 -8.44 12.96 17.34
CA GLY A 23 -7.50 13.37 16.30
C GLY A 23 -7.63 12.36 15.16
N ALA A 24 -8.03 12.81 14.01
CA ALA A 24 -8.08 11.98 12.81
C ALA A 24 -6.69 11.38 12.64
N ARG A 25 -6.56 10.07 12.91
CA ARG A 25 -5.30 9.37 12.75
C ARG A 25 -5.02 9.34 11.25
N ALA A 26 -3.92 9.97 10.83
CA ALA A 26 -3.52 9.94 9.44
C ALA A 26 -3.42 8.47 8.99
N ALA A 27 -4.06 8.13 7.90
CA ALA A 27 -3.95 6.80 7.30
C ALA A 27 -2.49 6.56 6.86
N VAL A 28 -2.02 5.31 6.92
CA VAL A 28 -0.70 4.94 6.43
C VAL A 28 -0.85 3.86 5.37
N LEU A 29 -0.25 4.10 4.19
CA LEU A 29 -0.08 3.09 3.16
C LEU A 29 1.30 2.44 3.31
N SER A 30 1.35 1.11 3.28
CA SER A 30 2.59 0.36 3.45
C SER A 30 2.68 -0.80 2.49
N ILE A 31 3.87 -1.08 1.94
CA ILE A 31 4.12 -2.32 1.19
C ILE A 31 4.20 -3.51 2.16
N SER A 32 3.52 -4.60 1.82
CA SER A 32 3.55 -5.85 2.57
C SER A 32 3.71 -7.07 1.64
N PRO A 33 4.69 -7.95 1.91
CA PRO A 33 5.73 -7.81 2.92
C PRO A 33 6.70 -6.65 2.60
N ALA A 34 7.23 -5.98 3.65
CA ALA A 34 8.18 -4.87 3.49
C ALA A 34 9.58 -5.35 3.05
N ASP A 35 9.88 -6.62 3.31
CA ASP A 35 11.10 -7.32 2.89
C ASP A 35 10.72 -8.70 2.38
N THR A 36 11.20 -9.06 1.19
CA THR A 36 10.91 -10.36 0.60
C THR A 36 12.00 -10.81 -0.37
N THR A 37 12.21 -12.14 -0.46
CA THR A 37 13.13 -12.74 -1.41
C THR A 37 12.36 -13.54 -2.45
N VAL A 38 12.67 -13.33 -3.73
CA VAL A 38 12.08 -14.03 -4.86
C VAL A 38 13.15 -14.52 -5.82
N GLN A 39 12.89 -15.59 -6.57
CA GLN A 39 13.81 -16.09 -7.60
C GLN A 39 13.65 -15.33 -8.91
N VAL A 40 14.73 -15.18 -9.68
CA VAL A 40 14.67 -14.69 -11.06
C VAL A 40 13.63 -15.48 -11.87
N GLY A 41 12.81 -14.79 -12.64
CA GLY A 41 11.72 -15.33 -13.45
C GLY A 41 10.41 -15.55 -12.68
N ALA A 42 10.41 -15.50 -11.35
CA ALA A 42 9.20 -15.64 -10.55
C ALA A 42 8.29 -14.43 -10.73
N THR A 43 6.98 -14.70 -10.72
CA THR A 43 5.94 -13.67 -10.59
C THR A 43 5.43 -13.69 -9.16
N PHE A 44 5.32 -12.51 -8.56
CA PHE A 44 4.90 -12.35 -7.17
C PHE A 44 4.03 -11.10 -7.00
N THR A 45 3.35 -11.01 -5.87
CA THR A 45 2.45 -9.90 -5.56
C THR A 45 2.85 -9.25 -4.24
N LEU A 46 3.02 -7.94 -4.26
CA LEU A 46 3.08 -7.10 -3.07
C LEU A 46 1.68 -6.52 -2.80
N ARG A 47 1.36 -6.34 -1.54
CA ARG A 47 0.12 -5.69 -1.10
C ARG A 47 0.44 -4.28 -0.63
N VAL A 48 -0.31 -3.31 -1.09
CA VAL A 48 -0.36 -1.99 -0.47
C VAL A 48 -1.42 -2.06 0.62
N THR A 49 -1.00 -2.14 1.86
CA THR A 49 -1.91 -2.17 3.02
C THR A 49 -2.22 -0.76 3.47
N CYS A 50 -3.45 -0.54 3.88
CA CYS A 50 -3.94 0.68 4.49
C CYS A 50 -4.30 0.42 5.95
N ASP A 51 -3.85 1.29 6.85
CA ASP A 51 -4.29 1.30 8.25
C ASP A 51 -5.77 1.70 8.37
N ALA A 52 -6.22 1.89 9.59
CA ALA A 52 -7.59 2.32 9.86
C ALA A 52 -7.87 3.65 9.17
N VAL A 53 -8.78 3.62 8.23
CA VAL A 53 -9.34 4.77 7.53
C VAL A 53 -10.86 4.64 7.53
N SER A 54 -11.55 5.73 7.70
CA SER A 54 -13.01 5.81 7.59
C SER A 54 -13.37 6.78 6.48
N ASP A 55 -14.53 6.55 5.86
CA ASP A 55 -15.10 7.45 4.85
C ASP A 55 -14.20 7.68 3.61
N LEU A 56 -13.37 6.69 3.24
CA LEU A 56 -12.50 6.81 2.08
C LEU A 56 -13.33 6.77 0.79
N LYS A 57 -13.27 7.84 0.01
CA LYS A 57 -13.95 7.97 -1.28
C LYS A 57 -13.05 7.64 -2.45
N GLY A 58 -11.80 8.09 -2.42
CA GLY A 58 -10.84 7.88 -3.49
C GLY A 58 -9.41 7.83 -3.00
N MET A 59 -8.58 7.14 -3.77
CA MET A 59 -7.15 7.02 -3.54
C MET A 59 -6.40 7.13 -4.87
N GLN A 60 -5.34 7.93 -4.87
CA GLN A 60 -4.32 7.91 -5.89
C GLN A 60 -3.00 7.49 -5.25
N THR A 61 -2.32 6.52 -5.83
CA THR A 61 -1.05 6.04 -5.30
C THR A 61 -0.07 5.70 -6.41
N ALA A 62 1.20 6.03 -6.21
CA ALA A 62 2.28 5.73 -7.13
C ALA A 62 3.47 5.11 -6.39
N TRP A 63 4.05 4.08 -6.99
CA TRP A 63 5.12 3.27 -6.42
C TRP A 63 6.27 3.16 -7.41
N GLY A 64 7.38 3.83 -7.10
CA GLY A 64 8.61 3.72 -7.85
C GLY A 64 9.27 2.37 -7.62
N TYR A 65 9.83 1.74 -8.67
CA TYR A 65 10.53 0.46 -8.59
C TYR A 65 11.69 0.40 -9.59
N SER A 66 12.60 -0.56 -9.41
CA SER A 66 13.71 -0.75 -10.36
C SER A 66 13.26 -1.53 -11.60
N ALA A 67 12.95 -0.84 -12.70
CA ALA A 67 12.51 -1.45 -13.95
C ALA A 67 13.56 -2.39 -14.59
N THR A 68 14.83 -2.25 -14.23
CA THR A 68 15.89 -3.18 -14.65
C THR A 68 15.83 -4.53 -13.92
N ARG A 69 15.20 -4.59 -12.74
CA ARG A 69 15.12 -5.80 -11.91
C ARG A 69 13.72 -6.36 -11.79
N LEU A 70 12.71 -5.51 -11.88
CA LEU A 70 11.30 -5.87 -11.76
C LEU A 70 10.56 -5.39 -13.00
N GLN A 71 9.66 -6.22 -13.52
CA GLN A 71 8.69 -5.84 -14.53
C GLN A 71 7.33 -5.77 -13.87
N LEU A 72 6.66 -4.63 -13.97
CA LEU A 72 5.27 -4.50 -13.54
C LEU A 72 4.37 -5.35 -14.45
N VAL A 73 3.55 -6.20 -13.85
CA VAL A 73 2.59 -7.06 -14.56
C VAL A 73 1.18 -6.49 -14.45
N SER A 74 0.79 -6.07 -13.24
CA SER A 74 -0.51 -5.44 -12.98
C SER A 74 -0.50 -4.70 -11.65
N MET A 75 -1.38 -3.73 -11.54
CA MET A 75 -1.77 -3.12 -10.28
C MET A 75 -3.29 -3.02 -10.25
N THR A 76 -3.95 -3.46 -9.19
CA THR A 76 -5.40 -3.52 -9.08
C THR A 76 -5.86 -3.10 -7.70
N ALA A 77 -7.10 -2.63 -7.59
CA ALA A 77 -7.71 -2.30 -6.32
C ALA A 77 -7.75 -3.50 -5.37
N GLY A 78 -7.54 -3.24 -4.09
CA GLY A 78 -7.62 -4.22 -3.02
C GLY A 78 -8.97 -4.25 -2.32
N ASN A 79 -9.08 -5.10 -1.29
CA ASN A 79 -10.33 -5.35 -0.59
C ASN A 79 -10.92 -4.12 0.12
N VAL A 80 -10.13 -3.11 0.45
CA VAL A 80 -10.64 -1.82 0.97
C VAL A 80 -11.67 -1.22 0.02
N PHE A 81 -11.46 -1.33 -1.31
CA PHE A 81 -12.37 -0.79 -2.32
C PHE A 81 -13.36 -1.81 -2.86
N THR A 82 -12.97 -3.09 -2.96
CA THR A 82 -13.80 -4.12 -3.58
C THR A 82 -14.81 -4.73 -2.63
N ASP A 83 -14.52 -4.76 -1.32
CA ASP A 83 -15.43 -5.26 -0.30
C ASP A 83 -16.46 -4.20 0.11
N GLY A 84 -17.47 -4.64 0.85
CA GLY A 84 -18.54 -3.75 1.36
C GLY A 84 -19.60 -3.36 0.33
N GLY A 85 -19.55 -3.93 -0.87
CA GLY A 85 -20.53 -3.66 -1.94
C GLY A 85 -20.36 -2.28 -2.60
N GLY A 86 -21.30 -1.95 -3.50
CA GLY A 86 -21.29 -0.70 -4.27
C GLY A 86 -20.31 -0.73 -5.47
N ALA A 87 -20.60 0.12 -6.44
CA ALA A 87 -19.73 0.28 -7.61
C ALA A 87 -18.46 1.05 -7.24
N TRP A 88 -17.38 0.66 -7.87
CA TRP A 88 -16.08 1.32 -7.78
C TRP A 88 -15.45 1.44 -9.17
N PHE A 89 -14.51 2.34 -9.30
CA PHE A 89 -13.75 2.59 -10.52
C PHE A 89 -12.28 2.44 -10.21
N GLU A 90 -11.52 1.82 -11.11
CA GLU A 90 -10.05 1.82 -11.05
C GLU A 90 -9.48 2.21 -12.41
N HIS A 91 -8.41 2.97 -12.37
CA HIS A 91 -7.62 3.32 -13.54
C HIS A 91 -6.15 3.12 -13.20
N MET A 92 -5.54 2.17 -13.88
CA MET A 92 -4.12 1.92 -13.77
C MET A 92 -3.40 2.60 -14.93
N ILE A 93 -2.42 3.42 -14.60
CA ILE A 93 -1.57 4.07 -15.59
C ILE A 93 -0.27 3.27 -15.66
N PHE A 94 -0.06 2.62 -16.81
CA PHE A 94 1.26 2.16 -17.20
C PHE A 94 1.95 3.29 -17.97
N ASP A 95 2.99 3.84 -17.43
CA ASP A 95 3.89 4.59 -18.28
C ASP A 95 4.71 3.60 -19.11
N VAL A 96 4.24 3.37 -20.33
CA VAL A 96 4.94 2.52 -21.31
C VAL A 96 6.09 3.25 -22.03
N SER A 97 6.27 4.53 -21.75
CA SER A 97 7.38 5.33 -22.27
C SER A 97 8.61 5.17 -21.37
N ALA A 98 9.45 4.28 -21.76
CA ALA A 98 10.69 3.75 -21.23
C ALA A 98 11.54 4.61 -20.27
N PRO A 99 12.13 4.00 -19.22
CA PRO A 99 11.75 2.74 -18.58
C PRO A 99 10.68 3.01 -17.55
N ALA A 100 9.51 2.38 -17.72
CA ALA A 100 8.44 2.46 -16.73
C ALA A 100 8.97 1.99 -15.36
N ASP A 101 9.24 2.92 -14.50
CA ASP A 101 9.77 2.70 -13.15
C ASP A 101 8.75 3.06 -12.07
N THR A 102 7.52 3.38 -12.47
CA THR A 102 6.44 3.78 -11.57
C THR A 102 5.13 3.08 -11.91
N ALA A 103 4.54 2.45 -10.89
CA ALA A 103 3.21 1.86 -10.94
C ALA A 103 2.20 2.84 -10.34
N TRP A 104 1.20 3.27 -11.13
CA TRP A 104 0.14 4.19 -10.71
C TRP A 104 -1.21 3.50 -10.64
N LEU A 105 -1.98 3.84 -9.63
CA LEU A 105 -3.38 3.43 -9.49
C LEU A 105 -4.22 4.57 -8.96
N ASP A 106 -5.27 4.88 -9.70
CA ASP A 106 -6.38 5.71 -9.26
C ASP A 106 -7.58 4.81 -8.99
N VAL A 107 -8.17 4.91 -7.82
CA VAL A 107 -9.34 4.12 -7.45
C VAL A 107 -10.33 4.97 -6.67
N ALA A 108 -11.62 4.81 -6.96
CA ALA A 108 -12.68 5.53 -6.28
C ALA A 108 -13.93 4.68 -6.09
N LYS A 109 -14.61 4.83 -4.97
CA LYS A 109 -15.98 4.35 -4.78
C LYS A 109 -16.95 5.26 -5.50
N LEU A 110 -17.72 4.71 -6.42
CA LEU A 110 -18.78 5.46 -7.10
C LEU A 110 -19.99 5.62 -6.19
N ASN A 111 -20.34 4.57 -5.45
CA ASN A 111 -21.42 4.58 -4.46
C ASN A 111 -20.86 4.24 -3.07
N GLY A 112 -21.25 5.02 -2.05
CA GLY A 112 -20.77 4.86 -0.68
C GLY A 112 -19.30 5.20 -0.51
N THR A 113 -18.69 4.71 0.55
CA THR A 113 -17.29 4.91 0.92
C THR A 113 -16.65 3.61 1.32
N ALA A 114 -15.32 3.58 1.31
CA ALA A 114 -14.51 2.45 1.74
C ALA A 114 -14.02 2.68 3.18
N GLN A 115 -13.67 1.59 3.85
CA GLN A 115 -13.16 1.60 5.22
C GLN A 115 -11.96 0.65 5.33
N GLY A 116 -10.95 1.07 6.10
CA GLY A 116 -9.83 0.24 6.52
C GLY A 116 -10.00 -0.29 7.95
N PRO A 117 -9.08 -1.10 8.43
CA PRO A 117 -7.84 -1.47 7.74
C PRO A 117 -8.05 -2.53 6.67
N GLY A 118 -7.10 -2.64 5.73
CA GLY A 118 -7.16 -3.67 4.71
C GLY A 118 -6.09 -3.50 3.62
N VAL A 119 -6.26 -4.25 2.53
CA VAL A 119 -5.43 -4.11 1.34
C VAL A 119 -6.06 -3.04 0.44
N ALA A 120 -5.33 -1.97 0.19
CA ALA A 120 -5.76 -0.88 -0.69
C ALA A 120 -5.48 -1.19 -2.17
N ALA A 121 -4.33 -1.85 -2.46
CA ALA A 121 -3.98 -2.29 -3.81
C ALA A 121 -3.13 -3.56 -3.80
N TYR A 122 -3.17 -4.30 -4.92
CA TYR A 122 -2.27 -5.40 -5.24
C TYR A 122 -1.35 -4.97 -6.37
N VAL A 123 -0.04 -5.10 -6.17
CA VAL A 123 0.98 -4.81 -7.20
C VAL A 123 1.69 -6.09 -7.56
N ARG A 124 1.55 -6.54 -8.81
CA ARG A 124 2.13 -7.77 -9.30
C ARG A 124 3.34 -7.49 -10.15
N PHE A 125 4.46 -8.11 -9.79
CA PHE A 125 5.73 -7.99 -10.50
C PHE A 125 6.23 -9.33 -10.99
N LYS A 126 7.12 -9.29 -12.01
CA LYS A 126 7.99 -10.39 -12.42
C LYS A 126 9.44 -10.00 -12.12
N ALA A 127 10.17 -10.87 -11.45
CA ALA A 127 11.59 -10.67 -11.17
C ALA A 127 12.44 -10.96 -12.42
N LEU A 128 13.32 -10.02 -12.80
CA LEU A 128 14.09 -10.09 -14.04
C LEU A 128 15.56 -10.42 -13.80
N VAL A 129 16.23 -9.68 -12.93
CA VAL A 129 17.68 -9.73 -12.75
C VAL A 129 18.01 -9.80 -11.24
N PRO A 130 19.00 -10.61 -10.81
CA PRO A 130 19.39 -10.69 -9.40
C PRO A 130 19.83 -9.35 -8.82
N GLY A 131 19.56 -9.16 -7.54
CA GLY A 131 19.96 -8.00 -6.73
C GLY A 131 18.78 -7.35 -6.03
N ASP A 132 19.06 -6.31 -5.28
CA ASP A 132 18.08 -5.58 -4.48
C ASP A 132 17.26 -4.62 -5.33
N ALA A 133 15.95 -4.73 -5.22
CA ALA A 133 14.97 -3.91 -5.93
C ALA A 133 14.07 -3.19 -4.92
N PRO A 134 14.39 -1.93 -4.54
CA PRO A 134 13.52 -1.15 -3.69
C PRO A 134 12.20 -0.85 -4.42
N VAL A 135 11.09 -0.87 -3.66
CA VAL A 135 9.77 -0.41 -4.08
C VAL A 135 9.39 0.71 -3.14
N GLN A 136 9.30 1.93 -3.65
CA GLN A 136 9.16 3.14 -2.85
C GLN A 136 7.85 3.85 -3.17
N CYS A 137 7.19 4.34 -2.15
CA CYS A 137 6.04 5.22 -2.34
C CYS A 137 6.50 6.58 -2.85
N THR A 138 6.01 6.99 -4.01
CA THR A 138 6.31 8.29 -4.61
C THR A 138 5.12 9.24 -4.56
N LEU A 139 3.91 8.69 -4.47
CA LEU A 139 2.68 9.45 -4.28
C LEU A 139 1.71 8.65 -3.41
N ALA A 140 1.06 9.33 -2.48
CA ALA A 140 -0.08 8.82 -1.74
C ALA A 140 -1.06 9.95 -1.49
N GLU A 141 -2.22 9.89 -2.12
CA GLU A 141 -3.35 10.79 -1.89
C GLU A 141 -4.58 9.98 -1.58
N MET A 142 -5.29 10.37 -0.54
CA MET A 142 -6.57 9.78 -0.16
C MET A 142 -7.55 10.89 0.15
N ARG A 143 -8.80 10.71 -0.27
CA ARG A 143 -9.87 11.70 -0.07
C ARG A 143 -11.11 11.04 0.48
N ASP A 144 -11.78 11.76 1.37
CA ASP A 144 -13.09 11.37 1.93
C ASP A 144 -14.25 11.74 0.99
N SER A 145 -15.48 11.50 1.46
CA SER A 145 -16.71 11.81 0.71
C SER A 145 -16.93 13.30 0.46
N ASP A 146 -16.35 14.16 1.28
CA ASP A 146 -16.40 15.62 1.15
C ASP A 146 -15.24 16.17 0.31
N ASN A 147 -14.43 15.26 -0.30
CA ASN A 147 -13.23 15.58 -1.09
C ASN A 147 -12.11 16.24 -0.26
N VAL A 148 -12.12 16.05 1.06
CA VAL A 148 -11.06 16.52 1.95
C VAL A 148 -9.91 15.51 1.93
N SER A 149 -8.67 16.00 1.91
CA SER A 149 -7.48 15.15 1.96
C SER A 149 -7.32 14.50 3.32
N LEU A 150 -7.11 13.18 3.32
CA LEU A 150 -6.84 12.39 4.53
C LEU A 150 -5.34 12.34 4.88
N LEU A 151 -4.48 13.01 4.10
CA LEU A 151 -3.03 13.16 4.29
C LEU A 151 -2.33 11.84 4.68
N PRO A 152 -2.38 10.81 3.85
CA PRO A 152 -1.78 9.54 4.20
C PRO A 152 -0.25 9.63 4.26
N GLY A 153 0.34 9.02 5.29
CA GLY A 153 1.74 8.64 5.25
C GLY A 153 1.94 7.44 4.34
N CYS A 154 3.15 7.22 3.81
CA CYS A 154 3.41 5.97 3.13
C CYS A 154 4.84 5.45 3.32
N SER A 155 5.00 4.12 3.28
CA SER A 155 6.27 3.44 3.43
C SER A 155 6.45 2.34 2.38
N GLY A 156 7.65 2.31 1.78
CA GLY A 156 8.04 1.30 0.80
C GLY A 156 8.56 0.02 1.41
N GLY A 157 9.18 -0.81 0.55
CA GLY A 157 9.80 -2.07 0.91
C GLY A 157 10.97 -2.40 -0.02
N ILE A 158 11.57 -3.57 0.18
CA ILE A 158 12.65 -4.09 -0.64
C ILE A 158 12.35 -5.51 -1.11
N VAL A 159 12.68 -5.80 -2.37
CA VAL A 159 12.61 -7.15 -2.97
C VAL A 159 14.02 -7.60 -3.28
N HIS A 160 14.46 -8.69 -2.64
CA HIS A 160 15.73 -9.36 -2.94
C HIS A 160 15.51 -10.38 -4.04
N VAL A 161 15.97 -10.09 -5.25
CA VAL A 161 15.89 -11.01 -6.37
C VAL A 161 17.09 -11.95 -6.31
N ALA A 162 16.86 -13.21 -5.98
CA ALA A 162 17.89 -14.23 -5.88
C ALA A 162 18.20 -14.85 -7.25
N ALA A 163 19.48 -15.15 -7.49
CA ALA A 163 19.89 -15.92 -8.66
C ALA A 163 19.27 -17.33 -8.64
N PRO A 164 19.01 -17.93 -9.79
CA PRO A 164 18.55 -19.31 -9.85
C PRO A 164 19.56 -20.22 -9.15
N THR A 165 19.07 -21.11 -8.28
CA THR A 165 19.92 -22.13 -7.67
C THR A 165 20.38 -23.10 -8.76
N ALA A 166 21.69 -23.19 -8.98
CA ALA A 166 22.24 -24.14 -9.93
C ALA A 166 21.86 -25.56 -9.54
N ILE A 167 21.04 -26.24 -10.34
CA ILE A 167 20.79 -27.67 -10.17
C ILE A 167 22.03 -28.39 -10.66
N THR A 168 22.87 -28.84 -9.75
CA THR A 168 23.99 -29.75 -10.09
C THR A 168 23.37 -31.06 -10.54
N ARG A 169 23.23 -31.27 -11.86
CA ARG A 169 22.83 -32.57 -12.40
C ARG A 169 23.97 -33.56 -12.10
N ARG A 170 23.80 -34.41 -11.09
CA ARG A 170 24.66 -35.55 -10.92
C ARG A 170 24.41 -36.50 -12.10
N SER A 171 25.43 -36.76 -12.91
CA SER A 171 25.29 -37.72 -13.99
C SER A 171 25.05 -39.13 -13.38
N TRP A 172 24.26 -39.97 -14.05
CA TRP A 172 24.00 -41.34 -13.63
C TRP A 172 25.28 -42.15 -13.39
N GLY A 173 26.40 -41.77 -14.03
CA GLY A 173 27.72 -42.32 -13.79
C GLY A 173 28.28 -42.06 -12.39
N GLN A 174 27.98 -40.92 -11.78
CA GLN A 174 28.46 -40.60 -10.41
C GLN A 174 27.65 -41.34 -9.33
N LEU A 175 26.38 -41.69 -9.60
CA LEU A 175 25.57 -42.49 -8.67
C LEU A 175 26.03 -43.97 -8.57
N LYS A 176 26.64 -44.53 -9.63
CA LYS A 176 27.13 -45.92 -9.63
C LYS A 176 28.40 -46.13 -8.79
N ILE A 177 29.18 -45.08 -8.49
CA ILE A 177 30.43 -45.19 -7.75
C ILE A 177 30.19 -45.37 -6.23
N HIS A 178 29.03 -44.97 -5.72
CA HIS A 178 28.70 -45.06 -4.28
C HIS A 178 27.86 -46.29 -3.90
N ALA A 179 27.56 -47.17 -4.85
CA ALA A 179 26.78 -48.40 -4.62
C ALA A 179 27.63 -49.68 -4.61
N ARG A 180 28.92 -49.58 -4.28
CA ARG A 180 29.82 -50.73 -4.08
C ARG A 180 30.35 -50.76 -2.65
#